data_c6e6a2126bd553e67123f0fb5c39063c
#
_entry.id   c6e6a2126bd553e67123f0fb5c39063c
#
_cell.length_a   1.000
_cell.length_b   1.000
_cell.length_c   1.000
_cell.angle_alpha   90.00
_cell.angle_beta   90.00
_cell.angle_gamma   90.00
#
_symmetry.space_group_name_H-M   'P 1'
#
loop_
_entity.id
_entity.type
_entity.pdbx_description
1 polymer ?
#
loop_
_entity_poly.entity_id
_entity_poly.type
_entity_poly.pdbx_seq_one_letter_code
_entity_poly.pdbx_strand_id
1 'polypeptide(L)'
;MLFAAGFGARMGALTTHMPKPLICVRNQALIDRALVLVDTAEIGTVVVNLHYRGDQIAAHLHDRDLQFSWETDAILETGGGLRAALPLLGDGPVLTLNTDAVWTNPFALTQLMAGWNDQLMDVLVLLLPRHRASGHTGSGDFILADDGKIIRANGAKGMVYLGAQIIRTDRLAAIPDPSFSLNVIWDQMITDGRAYGMIYSGGWCDVGSPEGLAEAELLLATSDGYADV
;
A
#
# COMPACT_ATOMS: atom_id res chain seq x y z
N MET A 1 -0.75 -7.59 5.24
CA MET A 1 -1.01 -6.39 6.07
C MET A 1 -1.63 -5.30 5.23
N LEU A 2 -2.83 -4.82 5.58
CA LEU A 2 -3.47 -3.65 4.95
C LEU A 2 -3.31 -2.43 5.85
N PHE A 3 -2.82 -1.32 5.31
CA PHE A 3 -2.70 -0.07 6.06
C PHE A 3 -3.97 0.76 5.96
N ALA A 4 -4.70 0.90 7.08
CA ALA A 4 -5.99 1.58 7.16
C ALA A 4 -6.12 2.56 8.36
N ALA A 5 -5.06 2.76 9.15
CA ALA A 5 -5.09 3.57 10.38
C ALA A 5 -5.08 5.09 10.15
N GLY A 6 -4.77 5.55 8.94
CA GLY A 6 -4.54 6.97 8.63
C GLY A 6 -5.75 7.89 8.80
N PHE A 7 -5.52 9.15 9.18
CA PHE A 7 -6.58 10.17 9.33
C PHE A 7 -7.24 10.58 8.01
N GLY A 8 -6.57 10.41 6.87
CA GLY A 8 -7.08 10.87 5.58
C GLY A 8 -7.23 12.40 5.48
N ALA A 9 -6.43 13.16 6.20
CA ALA A 9 -6.59 14.61 6.35
C ALA A 9 -6.68 15.40 5.03
N ARG A 10 -5.98 14.95 3.98
CA ARG A 10 -6.01 15.57 2.64
C ARG A 10 -7.37 15.44 1.92
N MET A 11 -8.24 14.54 2.39
CA MET A 11 -9.60 14.37 1.86
C MET A 11 -10.59 15.42 2.39
N GLY A 12 -10.19 16.25 3.36
CA GLY A 12 -11.01 17.34 3.90
C GLY A 12 -12.35 16.86 4.48
N ALA A 13 -13.45 17.44 4.00
CA ALA A 13 -14.80 17.13 4.49
C ALA A 13 -15.22 15.66 4.32
N LEU A 14 -14.66 14.95 3.34
CA LEU A 14 -15.00 13.56 3.06
C LEU A 14 -14.61 12.61 4.19
N THR A 15 -13.58 12.95 4.97
CA THR A 15 -13.12 12.12 6.09
C THR A 15 -13.55 12.61 7.47
N THR A 16 -14.37 13.66 7.56
CA THR A 16 -14.87 14.19 8.84
C THR A 16 -15.69 13.15 9.61
N HIS A 17 -16.51 12.35 8.94
CA HIS A 17 -17.42 11.39 9.54
C HIS A 17 -17.19 9.93 9.11
N MET A 18 -16.31 9.70 8.17
CA MET A 18 -16.00 8.38 7.61
C MET A 18 -14.49 8.24 7.43
N PRO A 19 -13.87 7.09 7.78
CA PRO A 19 -12.45 6.87 7.52
C PRO A 19 -12.19 6.73 6.02
N LYS A 20 -11.02 7.20 5.56
CA LYS A 20 -10.63 7.20 4.14
C LYS A 20 -10.81 5.83 3.43
N PRO A 21 -10.46 4.68 4.06
CA PRO A 21 -10.65 3.37 3.44
C PRO A 21 -12.10 3.02 3.06
N LEU A 22 -13.09 3.68 3.66
CA LEU A 22 -14.51 3.49 3.34
C LEU A 22 -15.06 4.47 2.29
N ILE A 23 -14.25 5.40 1.78
CA ILE A 23 -14.64 6.24 0.65
C ILE A 23 -14.84 5.35 -0.58
N CYS A 24 -15.98 5.54 -1.25
CA CYS A 24 -16.32 4.76 -2.43
C CYS A 24 -15.80 5.43 -3.72
N VAL A 25 -15.27 4.60 -4.63
CA VAL A 25 -15.03 4.90 -6.03
C VAL A 25 -15.93 3.97 -6.85
N ARG A 26 -16.84 4.51 -7.68
CA ARG A 26 -17.83 3.70 -8.42
C ARG A 26 -18.57 2.69 -7.52
N ASN A 27 -19.10 3.18 -6.40
CA ASN A 27 -19.91 2.42 -5.43
C ASN A 27 -19.17 1.26 -4.70
N GLN A 28 -17.85 1.18 -4.79
CA GLN A 28 -17.05 0.20 -4.04
C GLN A 28 -16.04 0.93 -3.14
N ALA A 29 -16.00 0.60 -1.85
CA ALA A 29 -15.07 1.20 -0.91
C ALA A 29 -13.61 0.90 -1.28
N LEU A 30 -12.71 1.84 -1.00
CA LEU A 30 -11.28 1.68 -1.30
C LEU A 30 -10.69 0.43 -0.64
N ILE A 31 -11.10 0.12 0.59
CA ILE A 31 -10.63 -1.09 1.28
C ILE A 31 -11.14 -2.37 0.60
N ASP A 32 -12.36 -2.38 0.07
CA ASP A 32 -12.90 -3.53 -0.66
C ASP A 32 -12.14 -3.75 -1.96
N ARG A 33 -11.72 -2.67 -2.63
CA ARG A 33 -10.85 -2.76 -3.81
C ARG A 33 -9.47 -3.33 -3.48
N ALA A 34 -8.90 -2.94 -2.34
CA ALA A 34 -7.65 -3.55 -1.85
C ALA A 34 -7.83 -5.03 -1.53
N LEU A 35 -8.97 -5.42 -0.95
CA LEU A 35 -9.29 -6.82 -0.65
C LEU A 35 -9.49 -7.66 -1.91
N VAL A 36 -9.99 -7.11 -3.02
CA VAL A 36 -10.02 -7.82 -4.32
C VAL A 36 -8.61 -8.27 -4.75
N LEU A 37 -7.59 -7.42 -4.54
CA LEU A 37 -6.20 -7.79 -4.85
C LEU A 37 -5.70 -8.92 -3.94
N VAL A 38 -6.05 -8.86 -2.65
CA VAL A 38 -5.70 -9.86 -1.64
C VAL A 38 -6.35 -11.21 -1.96
N ASP A 39 -7.64 -11.20 -2.28
CA ASP A 39 -8.41 -12.39 -2.64
C ASP A 39 -7.87 -13.02 -3.94
N THR A 40 -7.57 -12.19 -4.95
CA THR A 40 -7.00 -12.65 -6.24
C THR A 40 -5.62 -13.29 -6.07
N ALA A 41 -4.85 -12.84 -5.08
CA ALA A 41 -3.53 -13.39 -4.75
C ALA A 41 -3.59 -14.55 -3.76
N GLU A 42 -4.79 -14.96 -3.33
CA GLU A 42 -5.04 -16.09 -2.40
C GLU A 42 -4.25 -15.95 -1.08
N ILE A 43 -4.18 -14.72 -0.52
CA ILE A 43 -3.46 -14.44 0.73
C ILE A 43 -4.26 -15.00 1.91
N GLY A 44 -3.71 -16.01 2.61
CA GLY A 44 -4.41 -16.71 3.70
C GLY A 44 -4.51 -15.90 5.00
N THR A 45 -3.47 -15.17 5.39
CA THR A 45 -3.49 -14.36 6.62
C THR A 45 -3.60 -12.88 6.28
N VAL A 46 -4.69 -12.26 6.68
CA VAL A 46 -4.95 -10.83 6.42
C VAL A 46 -5.10 -10.08 7.73
N VAL A 47 -4.28 -9.03 7.91
CA VAL A 47 -4.34 -8.14 9.07
C VAL A 47 -4.55 -6.71 8.59
N VAL A 48 -5.48 -5.99 9.22
CA VAL A 48 -5.78 -4.57 8.95
C VAL A 48 -5.43 -3.76 10.19
N ASN A 49 -4.56 -2.74 10.09
CA ASN A 49 -4.36 -1.85 11.22
C ASN A 49 -5.45 -0.77 11.27
N LEU A 50 -5.87 -0.46 12.48
CA LEU A 50 -6.99 0.45 12.75
C LEU A 50 -6.60 1.52 13.78
N HIS A 51 -6.96 2.77 13.50
CA HIS A 51 -6.86 3.89 14.43
C HIS A 51 -8.04 4.85 14.23
N TYR A 52 -7.94 5.76 13.27
CA TYR A 52 -8.97 6.76 13.02
C TYR A 52 -10.27 6.12 12.55
N ARG A 53 -11.32 6.22 13.38
CA ARG A 53 -12.64 5.61 13.12
C ARG A 53 -12.58 4.12 12.79
N GLY A 54 -11.63 3.41 13.42
CA GLY A 54 -11.39 1.98 13.19
C GLY A 54 -12.61 1.11 13.37
N ASP A 55 -13.50 1.48 14.31
CA ASP A 55 -14.79 0.78 14.56
C ASP A 55 -15.66 0.71 13.29
N GLN A 56 -15.67 1.77 12.46
CA GLN A 56 -16.42 1.77 11.21
C GLN A 56 -15.83 0.79 10.19
N ILE A 57 -14.50 0.72 10.12
CA ILE A 57 -13.81 -0.25 9.24
C ILE A 57 -14.06 -1.67 9.76
N ALA A 58 -13.92 -1.90 11.05
CA ALA A 58 -14.17 -3.22 11.65
C ALA A 58 -15.62 -3.67 11.44
N ALA A 59 -16.59 -2.75 11.59
CA ALA A 59 -17.99 -3.04 11.31
C ALA A 59 -18.26 -3.34 9.83
N HIS A 60 -17.59 -2.63 8.90
CA HIS A 60 -17.70 -2.87 7.46
C HIS A 60 -17.16 -4.25 7.05
N LEU A 61 -16.10 -4.70 7.71
CA LEU A 61 -15.40 -5.94 7.41
C LEU A 61 -15.78 -7.13 8.29
N HIS A 62 -16.88 -7.04 9.05
CA HIS A 62 -17.27 -8.03 10.08
C HIS A 62 -17.49 -9.46 9.54
N ASP A 63 -17.88 -9.59 8.27
CA ASP A 63 -18.10 -10.88 7.59
C ASP A 63 -16.85 -11.46 6.91
N ARG A 64 -15.69 -10.76 7.02
CA ARG A 64 -14.44 -11.18 6.36
C ARG A 64 -13.57 -11.98 7.33
N ASP A 65 -12.94 -13.03 6.84
CA ASP A 65 -11.93 -13.78 7.60
C ASP A 65 -10.60 -13.00 7.60
N LEU A 66 -10.45 -12.11 8.59
CA LEU A 66 -9.27 -11.27 8.78
C LEU A 66 -9.12 -10.83 10.25
N GLN A 67 -7.96 -10.30 10.61
CA GLN A 67 -7.65 -9.86 11.95
C GLN A 67 -7.39 -8.35 11.99
N PHE A 68 -7.65 -7.72 13.15
CA PHE A 68 -7.42 -6.30 13.36
C PHE A 68 -6.27 -6.06 14.33
N SER A 69 -5.33 -5.18 13.93
CA SER A 69 -4.28 -4.63 14.77
C SER A 69 -4.67 -3.21 15.19
N TRP A 70 -5.07 -3.03 16.45
CA TRP A 70 -5.56 -1.75 16.95
C TRP A 70 -4.42 -0.86 17.46
N GLU A 71 -4.32 0.34 16.91
CA GLU A 71 -3.42 1.40 17.36
C GLU A 71 -4.21 2.33 18.30
N THR A 72 -4.34 1.95 19.58
CA THR A 72 -5.28 2.60 20.53
C THR A 72 -4.80 3.95 21.00
N ASP A 73 -3.53 4.10 21.36
CA ASP A 73 -3.02 5.28 22.06
C ASP A 73 -2.61 6.39 21.08
N ALA A 74 -2.00 6.02 19.98
CA ALA A 74 -1.55 6.94 18.92
C ALA A 74 -1.36 6.19 17.61
N ILE A 75 -1.39 6.92 16.49
CA ILE A 75 -1.01 6.37 15.19
C ILE A 75 0.48 6.02 15.18
N LEU A 76 0.80 4.81 14.74
CA LEU A 76 2.16 4.26 14.79
C LEU A 76 2.94 4.47 13.49
N GLU A 77 2.34 5.11 12.49
CA GLU A 77 2.84 5.16 11.12
C GLU A 77 3.04 3.75 10.51
N THR A 78 3.63 3.69 9.32
CA THR A 78 3.68 2.42 8.56
C THR A 78 4.63 1.39 9.17
N GLY A 79 5.78 1.82 9.69
CA GLY A 79 6.77 0.92 10.31
C GLY A 79 6.34 0.44 11.70
N GLY A 80 5.89 1.35 12.55
CA GLY A 80 5.38 1.02 13.88
C GLY A 80 4.10 0.18 13.81
N GLY A 81 3.17 0.51 12.89
CA GLY A 81 1.96 -0.25 12.66
C GLY A 81 2.24 -1.68 12.16
N LEU A 82 3.18 -1.84 11.22
CA LEU A 82 3.61 -3.17 10.79
C LEU A 82 4.24 -3.97 11.95
N ARG A 83 5.13 -3.34 12.73
CA ARG A 83 5.73 -3.98 13.92
C ARG A 83 4.69 -4.44 14.94
N ALA A 84 3.69 -3.61 15.22
CA ALA A 84 2.62 -3.95 16.15
C ALA A 84 1.75 -5.12 15.66
N ALA A 85 1.61 -5.29 14.35
CA ALA A 85 0.83 -6.35 13.74
C ALA A 85 1.58 -7.69 13.61
N LEU A 86 2.91 -7.74 13.82
CA LEU A 86 3.71 -8.97 13.66
C LEU A 86 3.16 -10.19 14.41
N PRO A 87 2.68 -10.08 15.67
CA PRO A 87 2.11 -11.23 16.37
C PRO A 87 0.92 -11.89 15.67
N LEU A 88 0.23 -11.15 14.79
CA LEU A 88 -0.91 -11.64 14.00
C LEU A 88 -0.50 -12.11 12.60
N LEU A 89 0.62 -11.62 12.08
CA LEU A 89 1.10 -11.90 10.72
C LEU A 89 1.97 -13.17 10.62
N GLY A 90 2.54 -13.60 11.75
CA GLY A 90 3.47 -14.71 11.80
C GLY A 90 4.90 -14.33 11.35
N ASP A 91 5.72 -15.36 11.15
CA ASP A 91 7.14 -15.20 10.80
C ASP A 91 7.35 -15.07 9.28
N GLY A 92 8.40 -14.36 8.88
CA GLY A 92 8.85 -14.26 7.50
C GLY A 92 8.54 -12.92 6.84
N PRO A 93 8.73 -12.83 5.51
CA PRO A 93 8.40 -11.63 4.75
C PRO A 93 6.90 -11.35 4.75
N VAL A 94 6.53 -10.09 4.87
CA VAL A 94 5.14 -9.63 4.90
C VAL A 94 4.82 -8.85 3.62
N LEU A 95 3.69 -9.20 2.99
CA LEU A 95 3.11 -8.37 1.95
C LEU A 95 2.34 -7.24 2.62
N THR A 96 2.64 -5.98 2.28
CA THR A 96 1.89 -4.81 2.74
C THR A 96 1.22 -4.12 1.58
N LEU A 97 0.01 -3.58 1.82
CA LEU A 97 -0.79 -2.87 0.83
C LEU A 97 -1.47 -1.66 1.48
N ASN A 98 -1.33 -0.49 0.85
CA ASN A 98 -2.12 0.68 1.19
C ASN A 98 -3.55 0.52 0.69
N THR A 99 -4.52 1.03 1.46
CA THR A 99 -5.95 0.94 1.14
C THR A 99 -6.51 2.22 0.51
N ASP A 100 -5.67 3.02 -0.10
CA ASP A 100 -6.03 4.35 -0.59
C ASP A 100 -5.77 4.56 -2.09
N ALA A 101 -5.69 3.48 -2.84
CA ALA A 101 -5.46 3.51 -4.28
C ALA A 101 -6.45 2.64 -5.06
N VAL A 102 -6.64 3.00 -6.32
CA VAL A 102 -7.40 2.22 -7.31
C VAL A 102 -6.43 1.54 -8.27
N TRP A 103 -6.71 0.29 -8.59
CA TRP A 103 -5.92 -0.58 -9.44
C TRP A 103 -6.80 -1.15 -10.55
N THR A 104 -6.34 -1.13 -11.82
CA THR A 104 -7.14 -1.65 -12.94
C THR A 104 -6.87 -3.12 -13.25
N ASN A 105 -5.76 -3.68 -12.73
CA ASN A 105 -5.43 -5.09 -12.88
C ASN A 105 -5.39 -5.74 -11.50
N PRO A 106 -6.26 -6.74 -11.20
CA PRO A 106 -6.34 -7.36 -9.88
C PRO A 106 -5.14 -8.25 -9.54
N PHE A 107 -4.28 -8.57 -10.50
CA PHE A 107 -3.10 -9.44 -10.31
C PHE A 107 -1.85 -8.70 -9.81
N ALA A 108 -1.99 -7.46 -9.29
CA ALA A 108 -0.87 -6.67 -8.79
C ALA A 108 -0.05 -7.39 -7.71
N LEU A 109 -0.72 -8.01 -6.72
CA LEU A 109 -0.04 -8.74 -5.65
C LEU A 109 0.52 -10.09 -6.13
N THR A 110 -0.16 -10.76 -7.03
CA THR A 110 0.36 -11.98 -7.69
C THR A 110 1.64 -11.68 -8.48
N GLN A 111 1.67 -10.54 -9.20
CA GLN A 111 2.87 -10.07 -9.90
C GLN A 111 4.01 -9.83 -8.90
N LEU A 112 3.73 -9.17 -7.78
CA LEU A 112 4.71 -8.88 -6.74
C LEU A 112 5.27 -10.16 -6.12
N MET A 113 4.41 -11.12 -5.80
CA MET A 113 4.81 -12.43 -5.25
C MET A 113 5.67 -13.22 -6.22
N ALA A 114 5.34 -13.22 -7.51
CA ALA A 114 6.12 -13.90 -8.55
C ALA A 114 7.52 -13.27 -8.75
N GLY A 115 7.67 -11.96 -8.46
CA GLY A 115 8.94 -11.25 -8.55
C GLY A 115 9.83 -11.37 -7.30
N TRP A 116 9.31 -11.88 -6.19
CA TRP A 116 10.05 -11.97 -4.93
C TRP A 116 11.15 -13.04 -4.98
N ASN A 117 12.36 -12.67 -4.53
CA ASN A 117 13.46 -13.59 -4.31
C ASN A 117 14.06 -13.39 -2.91
N ASP A 118 13.74 -14.31 -2.00
CA ASP A 118 14.10 -14.27 -0.60
C ASP A 118 15.61 -14.26 -0.32
N GLN A 119 16.42 -14.79 -1.24
CA GLN A 119 17.88 -14.79 -1.11
C GLN A 119 18.52 -13.45 -1.49
N LEU A 120 17.88 -12.68 -2.35
CA LEU A 120 18.42 -11.42 -2.88
C LEU A 120 17.80 -10.19 -2.22
N MET A 121 16.53 -10.26 -1.84
CA MET A 121 15.72 -9.10 -1.49
C MET A 121 15.39 -9.06 0.00
N ASP A 122 15.45 -7.88 0.59
CA ASP A 122 14.84 -7.57 1.88
C ASP A 122 13.55 -6.77 1.69
N VAL A 123 13.42 -6.08 0.56
CA VAL A 123 12.17 -5.46 0.10
C VAL A 123 12.06 -5.49 -1.42
N LEU A 124 10.84 -5.75 -1.90
CA LEU A 124 10.44 -5.59 -3.29
C LEU A 124 9.20 -4.70 -3.33
N VAL A 125 9.27 -3.57 -4.05
CA VAL A 125 8.18 -2.60 -4.16
C VAL A 125 7.59 -2.57 -5.56
N LEU A 126 6.25 -2.36 -5.69
CA LEU A 126 5.63 -2.06 -6.98
C LEU A 126 5.76 -0.59 -7.32
N LEU A 127 6.15 -0.32 -8.56
CA LEU A 127 6.47 0.99 -9.08
C LEU A 127 5.74 1.27 -10.40
N LEU A 128 5.47 2.56 -10.65
CA LEU A 128 5.10 3.06 -11.99
C LEU A 128 5.95 4.27 -12.37
N PRO A 129 6.20 4.46 -13.68
CA PRO A 129 6.69 5.74 -14.18
C PRO A 129 5.72 6.87 -13.79
N ARG A 130 6.25 8.03 -13.39
CA ARG A 130 5.44 9.17 -12.91
C ARG A 130 4.28 9.55 -13.84
N HIS A 131 4.49 9.48 -15.15
CA HIS A 131 3.47 9.83 -16.16
C HIS A 131 2.30 8.83 -16.25
N ARG A 132 2.43 7.64 -15.64
CA ARG A 132 1.39 6.61 -15.54
C ARG A 132 0.71 6.55 -14.17
N ALA A 133 1.22 7.29 -13.17
CA ALA A 133 0.71 7.30 -11.82
C ALA A 133 -0.30 8.46 -11.66
N SER A 134 -1.59 8.18 -11.89
CA SER A 134 -2.68 9.14 -11.71
C SER A 134 -2.86 9.51 -10.23
N GLY A 135 -3.39 10.69 -9.94
CA GLY A 135 -3.63 11.18 -8.57
C GLY A 135 -2.35 11.54 -7.78
N HIS A 136 -1.17 11.11 -8.24
CA HIS A 136 0.08 11.40 -7.56
C HIS A 136 0.64 12.77 -7.96
N THR A 137 1.07 13.59 -6.99
CA THR A 137 1.57 14.96 -7.24
C THR A 137 3.09 15.09 -7.11
N GLY A 138 3.78 14.11 -6.52
CA GLY A 138 5.24 14.13 -6.30
C GLY A 138 6.05 13.89 -7.58
N SER A 139 7.38 14.06 -7.49
CA SER A 139 8.34 13.79 -8.57
C SER A 139 8.66 12.30 -8.75
N GLY A 140 8.25 11.46 -7.79
CA GLY A 140 8.58 10.05 -7.66
C GLY A 140 9.41 9.77 -6.42
N ASP A 141 9.44 8.52 -6.00
CA ASP A 141 10.03 8.07 -4.72
C ASP A 141 11.39 7.41 -4.93
N PHE A 142 11.53 6.63 -6.01
CA PHE A 142 12.70 5.81 -6.27
C PHE A 142 13.20 5.91 -7.71
N ILE A 143 14.51 5.74 -7.89
CA ILE A 143 15.12 5.46 -9.18
C ILE A 143 15.32 3.95 -9.25
N LEU A 144 14.83 3.33 -10.32
CA LEU A 144 14.98 1.90 -10.60
C LEU A 144 16.16 1.70 -11.54
N ALA A 145 17.14 0.90 -11.09
CA ALA A 145 18.30 0.52 -11.90
C ALA A 145 17.99 -0.70 -12.80
N ASP A 146 18.86 -0.95 -13.80
CA ASP A 146 18.69 -2.05 -14.76
C ASP A 146 18.75 -3.44 -14.09
N ASP A 147 19.43 -3.56 -12.94
CA ASP A 147 19.51 -4.79 -12.14
C ASP A 147 18.30 -4.98 -11.18
N GLY A 148 17.32 -4.09 -11.27
CA GLY A 148 16.12 -4.11 -10.43
C GLY A 148 16.29 -3.46 -9.06
N LYS A 149 17.48 -3.02 -8.68
CA LYS A 149 17.69 -2.31 -7.41
C LYS A 149 17.09 -0.91 -7.45
N ILE A 150 16.69 -0.44 -6.28
CA ILE A 150 16.16 0.92 -6.12
C ILE A 150 17.06 1.76 -5.23
N ILE A 151 17.09 3.06 -5.53
CA ILE A 151 17.65 4.10 -4.66
C ILE A 151 16.63 5.23 -4.51
N ARG A 152 16.77 6.06 -3.47
CA ARG A 152 15.90 7.23 -3.29
C ARG A 152 16.05 8.21 -4.45
N ALA A 153 14.92 8.72 -4.95
CA ALA A 153 14.92 9.74 -6.00
C ALA A 153 15.40 11.12 -5.48
N ASN A 154 15.21 11.40 -4.17
CA ASN A 154 15.67 12.64 -3.52
C ASN A 154 15.31 13.92 -4.29
N GLY A 155 14.06 13.99 -4.81
CA GLY A 155 13.56 15.10 -5.59
C GLY A 155 13.86 15.04 -7.09
N ALA A 156 14.67 14.10 -7.56
CA ALA A 156 14.83 13.82 -8.99
C ALA A 156 13.57 13.18 -9.57
N LYS A 157 13.46 13.14 -10.90
CA LYS A 157 12.38 12.41 -11.59
C LYS A 157 12.56 10.91 -11.35
N GLY A 158 11.64 10.31 -10.62
CA GLY A 158 11.68 8.91 -10.24
C GLY A 158 10.42 8.14 -10.61
N MET A 159 10.43 6.86 -10.24
CA MET A 159 9.26 5.99 -10.23
C MET A 159 8.44 6.25 -8.98
N VAL A 160 7.12 6.13 -9.09
CA VAL A 160 6.18 6.27 -7.97
C VAL A 160 5.99 4.92 -7.30
N TYR A 161 6.13 4.87 -5.98
CA TYR A 161 5.74 3.73 -5.15
C TYR A 161 4.23 3.64 -5.04
N LEU A 162 3.68 2.48 -5.32
CA LEU A 162 2.24 2.29 -5.46
C LEU A 162 1.52 1.89 -4.15
N GLY A 163 2.25 1.80 -3.05
CA GLY A 163 1.68 1.35 -1.78
C GLY A 163 1.61 -0.17 -1.62
N ALA A 164 2.26 -0.95 -2.50
CA ALA A 164 2.32 -2.42 -2.41
C ALA A 164 3.76 -2.92 -2.41
N GLN A 165 4.11 -3.77 -1.44
CA GLN A 165 5.45 -4.35 -1.31
C GLN A 165 5.43 -5.70 -0.59
N ILE A 166 6.51 -6.47 -0.77
CA ILE A 166 6.92 -7.55 0.13
C ILE A 166 8.16 -7.07 0.87
N ILE A 167 8.18 -7.23 2.19
CA ILE A 167 9.26 -6.72 3.05
C ILE A 167 9.62 -7.73 4.16
N ARG A 168 10.92 -7.92 4.41
CA ARG A 168 11.42 -8.61 5.59
C ARG A 168 11.23 -7.75 6.83
N THR A 169 10.82 -8.37 7.92
CA THR A 169 10.43 -7.69 9.15
C THR A 169 11.47 -7.72 10.26
N ASP A 170 12.56 -8.46 10.08
CA ASP A 170 13.59 -8.71 11.09
C ASP A 170 14.17 -7.42 11.69
N ARG A 171 14.26 -6.35 10.92
CA ARG A 171 14.84 -5.06 11.34
C ARG A 171 13.89 -4.21 12.19
N LEU A 172 12.59 -4.48 12.14
CA LEU A 172 11.58 -3.64 12.82
C LEU A 172 11.76 -3.60 14.33
N ALA A 173 12.16 -4.72 14.94
CA ALA A 173 12.37 -4.82 16.38
C ALA A 173 13.53 -3.94 16.90
N ALA A 174 14.51 -3.61 16.04
CA ALA A 174 15.67 -2.82 16.42
C ALA A 174 15.38 -1.29 16.44
N ILE A 175 14.25 -0.84 15.91
CA ILE A 175 13.87 0.58 15.91
C ILE A 175 13.31 0.94 17.30
N PRO A 176 13.95 1.87 18.05
CA PRO A 176 13.54 2.18 19.40
C PRO A 176 12.23 2.98 19.48
N ASP A 177 11.94 3.81 18.47
CA ASP A 177 10.73 4.62 18.42
C ASP A 177 9.48 3.74 18.23
N PRO A 178 8.42 3.91 19.02
CA PRO A 178 7.16 3.20 18.82
C PRO A 178 6.45 3.59 17.52
N SER A 179 6.54 4.83 17.10
CA SER A 179 5.93 5.37 15.88
C SER A 179 7.00 5.77 14.87
N PHE A 180 7.07 5.09 13.75
CA PHE A 180 8.05 5.38 12.68
C PHE A 180 7.55 4.92 11.31
N SER A 181 8.03 5.61 10.28
CA SER A 181 7.76 5.25 8.89
C SER A 181 8.64 4.07 8.43
N LEU A 182 8.12 3.22 7.55
CA LEU A 182 8.89 2.20 6.83
C LEU A 182 10.05 2.79 6.02
N ASN A 183 10.07 4.09 5.77
CA ASN A 183 11.22 4.77 5.16
C ASN A 183 12.54 4.48 5.88
N VAL A 184 12.51 4.41 7.23
CA VAL A 184 13.70 4.10 8.05
C VAL A 184 14.30 2.74 7.69
N ILE A 185 13.42 1.75 7.47
CA ILE A 185 13.84 0.39 7.11
C ILE A 185 14.28 0.32 5.65
N TRP A 186 13.56 1.00 4.74
CA TRP A 186 13.95 1.06 3.34
C TRP A 186 15.34 1.67 3.15
N ASP A 187 15.68 2.73 3.89
CA ASP A 187 17.00 3.38 3.79
C ASP A 187 18.13 2.42 4.18
N GLN A 188 17.91 1.58 5.20
CA GLN A 188 18.85 0.52 5.58
C GLN A 188 18.97 -0.54 4.45
N MET A 189 17.83 -1.03 3.93
CA MET A 189 17.81 -2.06 2.87
C MET A 189 18.40 -1.54 1.56
N ILE A 190 18.23 -0.26 1.24
CA ILE A 190 18.86 0.41 0.10
C ILE A 190 20.38 0.47 0.30
N THR A 191 20.84 0.87 1.48
CA THR A 191 22.28 0.92 1.82
C THR A 191 22.94 -0.44 1.67
N ASP A 192 22.25 -1.51 2.05
CA ASP A 192 22.75 -2.89 1.95
C ASP A 192 22.62 -3.47 0.52
N GLY A 193 22.05 -2.71 -0.43
CA GLY A 193 21.83 -3.16 -1.81
C GLY A 193 20.81 -4.30 -1.93
N ARG A 194 19.87 -4.40 -0.97
CA ARG A 194 18.84 -5.44 -0.88
C ARG A 194 17.42 -4.92 -1.10
N ALA A 195 17.27 -3.67 -1.55
CA ALA A 195 15.99 -3.08 -1.92
C ALA A 195 15.80 -3.12 -3.44
N TYR A 196 14.67 -3.69 -3.86
CA TYR A 196 14.33 -3.91 -5.27
C TYR A 196 12.97 -3.32 -5.60
N GLY A 197 12.77 -3.03 -6.89
CA GLY A 197 11.50 -2.58 -7.43
C GLY A 197 11.15 -3.29 -8.72
N MET A 198 9.86 -3.37 -9.00
CA MET A 198 9.38 -3.86 -10.28
C MET A 198 8.25 -2.99 -10.81
N ILE A 199 8.14 -2.90 -12.14
CA ILE A 199 7.13 -2.08 -12.79
C ILE A 199 5.81 -2.85 -12.81
N TYR A 200 4.75 -2.20 -12.32
CA TYR A 200 3.39 -2.72 -12.42
C TYR A 200 2.84 -2.59 -13.85
N SER A 201 2.15 -3.62 -14.30
CA SER A 201 1.65 -3.70 -15.69
C SER A 201 0.32 -2.99 -15.92
N GLY A 202 -0.48 -2.73 -14.85
CA GLY A 202 -1.80 -2.11 -14.93
C GLY A 202 -1.81 -0.59 -14.77
N GLY A 203 -3.01 -0.01 -14.74
CA GLY A 203 -3.26 1.37 -14.33
C GLY A 203 -3.44 1.50 -12.82
N TRP A 204 -3.07 2.64 -12.29
CA TRP A 204 -3.11 2.93 -10.85
C TRP A 204 -3.40 4.41 -10.60
N CYS A 205 -4.17 4.69 -9.53
CA CYS A 205 -4.48 6.05 -9.11
C CYS A 205 -4.42 6.18 -7.59
N ASP A 206 -3.66 7.17 -7.09
CA ASP A 206 -3.69 7.59 -5.67
C ASP A 206 -4.99 8.35 -5.39
N VAL A 207 -5.78 7.87 -4.43
CA VAL A 207 -6.98 8.56 -3.94
C VAL A 207 -6.62 9.35 -2.67
N GLY A 208 -5.56 10.16 -2.77
CA GLY A 208 -5.03 10.95 -1.65
C GLY A 208 -5.77 12.26 -1.40
N SER A 209 -6.59 12.73 -2.34
CA SER A 209 -7.32 14.00 -2.31
C SER A 209 -8.65 13.88 -3.07
N PRO A 210 -9.57 14.87 -2.96
CA PRO A 210 -10.80 14.91 -3.78
C PRO A 210 -10.53 14.88 -5.29
N GLU A 211 -9.44 15.50 -5.76
CA GLU A 211 -9.03 15.47 -7.16
C GLU A 211 -8.59 14.04 -7.57
N GLY A 212 -7.81 13.36 -6.72
CA GLY A 212 -7.43 11.96 -6.94
C GLY A 212 -8.64 11.02 -6.98
N LEU A 213 -9.70 11.32 -6.20
CA LEU A 213 -10.97 10.58 -6.28
C LEU A 213 -11.60 10.71 -7.67
N ALA A 214 -11.68 11.93 -8.23
CA ALA A 214 -12.22 12.17 -9.55
C ALA A 214 -11.38 11.49 -10.67
N GLU A 215 -10.04 11.51 -10.54
CA GLU A 215 -9.15 10.80 -11.46
C GLU A 215 -9.33 9.28 -11.39
N ALA A 216 -9.55 8.72 -10.20
CA ALA A 216 -9.82 7.30 -10.03
C ALA A 216 -11.14 6.85 -10.67
N GLU A 217 -12.19 7.67 -10.56
CA GLU A 217 -13.47 7.45 -11.27
C GLU A 217 -13.27 7.40 -12.79
N LEU A 218 -12.48 8.34 -13.34
CA LEU A 218 -12.16 8.40 -14.77
C LEU A 218 -11.32 7.20 -15.21
N LEU A 219 -10.29 6.83 -14.44
CA LEU A 219 -9.43 5.69 -14.73
C LEU A 219 -10.25 4.41 -14.87
N LEU A 220 -11.17 4.14 -13.94
CA LEU A 220 -12.02 2.96 -14.00
C LEU A 220 -13.00 3.01 -15.17
N ALA A 221 -13.59 4.20 -15.48
CA ALA A 221 -14.49 4.34 -16.61
C ALA A 221 -13.82 4.01 -17.96
N THR A 222 -12.55 4.36 -18.11
CA THR A 222 -11.79 4.07 -19.33
C THR A 222 -11.31 2.62 -19.39
N SER A 223 -11.05 1.99 -18.23
CA SER A 223 -10.59 0.59 -18.18
C SER A 223 -11.71 -0.41 -18.46
N ASP A 224 -12.93 -0.15 -17.99
CA ASP A 224 -14.10 -1.00 -18.27
C ASP A 224 -14.48 -0.98 -19.78
N GLY A 225 -14.18 0.12 -20.48
CA GLY A 225 -14.40 0.23 -21.94
C GLY A 225 -13.46 -0.65 -22.79
N TYR A 226 -12.39 -1.21 -22.21
CA TYR A 226 -11.49 -2.15 -22.90
C TYR A 226 -11.84 -3.62 -22.65
N ALA A 227 -12.76 -3.91 -21.71
CA ALA A 227 -13.19 -5.29 -21.42
C ALA A 227 -14.28 -5.80 -22.38
N ASP A 228 -14.86 -4.91 -23.21
CA ASP A 228 -15.97 -5.21 -24.15
C ASP A 228 -15.54 -5.21 -25.64
N VAL A 229 -14.22 -5.38 -25.94
CA VAL A 229 -13.74 -5.48 -27.35
C VAL A 229 -13.00 -6.78 -27.57
#